data_53b3913cc1dee4c955a70b917a458968
#
_entry.id   53b3913cc1dee4c955a70b917a458968
#
_cell.length_a   1.000
_cell.length_b   1.000
_cell.length_c   1.000
_cell.angle_alpha   90.00
_cell.angle_beta   90.00
_cell.angle_gamma   90.00
#
_symmetry.space_group_name_H-M   'P 1'
#
loop_
_entity.id
_entity.type
_entity.pdbx_description
1 polymer ?
#
loop_
_entity_poly.entity_id
_entity_poly.type
_entity_poly.pdbx_seq_one_letter_code
_entity_poly.pdbx_strand_id
1 'polypeptide(L)'
;VTCLVRQSSNTEWLEELGDIQYATGELTRPESLIDAVTDIDVIFHLAGVVIAVDREGYFRINRDGTANLLNAAHQYNPDLQNFIYVSTQAAGGPTPHDTPRTEDMPPEPVTHYGASKLAAEAYLQRFTDKLPIKIIRPPSVYGPHDVGVFTFFQIIDKHLQVYFLGQDLQLSLIYVQDLIRGILLLAEQDIASGEVFYIDDGTPR
;
A
#
# COMPACT_ATOMS: atom_id res chain seq x y z
N VAL A 1 -13.87 -12.27 -6.90
CA VAL A 1 -13.02 -11.08 -6.63
C VAL A 1 -13.14 -10.12 -7.79
N THR A 2 -13.28 -8.80 -7.51
CA THR A 2 -13.32 -7.75 -8.54
C THR A 2 -12.00 -6.97 -8.50
N CYS A 3 -11.33 -6.87 -9.64
CA CYS A 3 -10.10 -6.09 -9.79
C CYS A 3 -10.39 -4.76 -10.50
N LEU A 4 -10.08 -3.63 -9.85
CA LEU A 4 -10.08 -2.33 -10.50
C LEU A 4 -8.85 -2.22 -11.40
N VAL A 5 -9.07 -2.08 -12.70
CA VAL A 5 -8.03 -1.98 -13.73
C VAL A 5 -8.25 -0.76 -14.61
N ARG A 6 -7.16 -0.14 -15.07
CA ARG A 6 -7.25 0.88 -16.13
C ARG A 6 -7.41 0.20 -17.49
N GLN A 7 -7.97 0.89 -18.45
CA GLN A 7 -8.08 0.39 -19.83
C GLN A 7 -6.71 -0.03 -20.43
N SER A 8 -5.62 0.58 -19.95
CA SER A 8 -4.24 0.30 -20.38
C SER A 8 -3.51 -0.71 -19.49
N SER A 9 -4.16 -1.30 -18.49
CA SER A 9 -3.51 -2.27 -17.60
C SER A 9 -3.19 -3.57 -18.34
N ASN A 10 -1.99 -4.13 -18.09
CA ASN A 10 -1.71 -5.51 -18.45
C ASN A 10 -2.39 -6.43 -17.43
N THR A 11 -3.26 -7.31 -17.89
CA THR A 11 -4.05 -8.26 -17.07
C THR A 11 -3.62 -9.70 -17.25
N GLU A 12 -2.54 -9.95 -18.01
CA GLU A 12 -2.07 -11.28 -18.39
C GLU A 12 -1.98 -12.25 -17.18
N TRP A 13 -1.43 -11.79 -16.06
CA TRP A 13 -1.32 -12.63 -14.85
C TRP A 13 -2.65 -12.82 -14.10
N LEU A 14 -3.61 -11.94 -14.30
CA LEU A 14 -4.93 -12.08 -13.70
C LEU A 14 -5.80 -13.07 -14.49
N GLU A 15 -5.58 -13.20 -15.78
CA GLU A 15 -6.34 -14.12 -16.65
C GLU A 15 -6.12 -15.59 -16.27
N GLU A 16 -4.96 -15.92 -15.70
CA GLU A 16 -4.63 -17.27 -15.23
C GLU A 16 -5.37 -17.66 -13.93
N LEU A 17 -5.94 -16.69 -13.20
CA LEU A 17 -6.52 -16.92 -11.88
C LEU A 17 -8.01 -17.33 -11.88
N GLY A 18 -8.64 -17.46 -13.05
CA GLY A 18 -10.04 -17.92 -13.16
C GLY A 18 -11.06 -16.84 -12.78
N ASP A 19 -11.95 -17.08 -11.83
CA ASP A 19 -13.13 -16.27 -11.52
C ASP A 19 -12.87 -14.82 -11.03
N ILE A 20 -12.16 -14.02 -11.84
CA ILE A 20 -11.94 -12.61 -11.59
C ILE A 20 -12.86 -11.75 -12.45
N GLN A 21 -13.53 -10.81 -11.81
CA GLN A 21 -14.27 -9.75 -12.48
C GLN A 21 -13.40 -8.51 -12.61
N TYR A 22 -13.62 -7.74 -13.67
CA TYR A 22 -12.90 -6.49 -13.90
C TYR A 22 -13.87 -5.31 -13.83
N ALA A 23 -13.51 -4.31 -13.01
CA ALA A 23 -14.07 -2.98 -13.07
C ALA A 23 -13.07 -2.05 -13.72
N THR A 24 -13.46 -1.34 -14.78
CA THR A 24 -12.56 -0.40 -15.47
C THR A 24 -12.68 0.98 -14.87
N GLY A 25 -11.57 1.52 -14.34
CA GLY A 25 -11.55 2.85 -13.76
C GLY A 25 -10.15 3.33 -13.42
N GLU A 26 -10.06 4.61 -13.06
CA GLU A 26 -8.81 5.28 -12.69
C GLU A 26 -9.00 6.08 -11.41
N LEU A 27 -8.04 5.98 -10.49
CA LEU A 27 -8.07 6.74 -9.21
C LEU A 27 -8.18 8.26 -9.43
N THR A 28 -7.67 8.76 -10.57
CA THR A 28 -7.71 10.18 -10.93
C THR A 28 -9.03 10.63 -11.57
N ARG A 29 -9.98 9.70 -11.77
CA ARG A 29 -11.31 9.95 -12.35
C ARG A 29 -12.40 9.42 -11.43
N PRO A 30 -12.88 10.21 -10.46
CA PRO A 30 -13.81 9.75 -9.44
C PRO A 30 -15.06 9.06 -9.99
N GLU A 31 -15.60 9.56 -11.10
CA GLU A 31 -16.78 9.01 -11.75
C GLU A 31 -16.60 7.58 -12.27
N SER A 32 -15.35 7.18 -12.56
CA SER A 32 -15.04 5.83 -13.03
C SER A 32 -14.90 4.80 -11.91
N LEU A 33 -15.00 5.23 -10.64
CA LEU A 33 -14.81 4.36 -9.49
C LEU A 33 -16.13 3.83 -8.92
N ILE A 34 -17.29 4.35 -9.37
CA ILE A 34 -18.61 4.04 -8.81
C ILE A 34 -18.89 2.54 -8.91
N ASP A 35 -18.76 1.97 -10.09
CA ASP A 35 -19.03 0.54 -10.30
C ASP A 35 -18.04 -0.37 -9.55
N ALA A 36 -16.82 0.12 -9.30
CA ALA A 36 -15.80 -0.63 -8.61
C ALA A 36 -16.02 -0.72 -7.10
N VAL A 37 -16.82 0.17 -6.52
CA VAL A 37 -17.07 0.22 -5.07
C VAL A 37 -18.48 -0.20 -4.68
N THR A 38 -19.42 -0.27 -5.63
CA THR A 38 -20.80 -0.63 -5.35
C THR A 38 -20.94 -2.13 -5.11
N ASP A 39 -21.70 -2.53 -4.09
CA ASP A 39 -21.95 -3.92 -3.71
C ASP A 39 -20.68 -4.74 -3.41
N ILE A 40 -19.66 -4.10 -2.85
CA ILE A 40 -18.39 -4.72 -2.46
C ILE A 40 -18.32 -4.82 -0.92
N ASP A 41 -18.01 -5.99 -0.39
CA ASP A 41 -17.86 -6.20 1.06
C ASP A 41 -16.57 -5.60 1.61
N VAL A 42 -15.45 -5.79 0.89
CA VAL A 42 -14.12 -5.38 1.34
C VAL A 42 -13.34 -4.74 0.19
N ILE A 43 -12.75 -3.59 0.46
CA ILE A 43 -11.83 -2.94 -0.48
C ILE A 43 -10.39 -3.11 0.03
N PHE A 44 -9.56 -3.77 -0.77
CA PHE A 44 -8.11 -3.82 -0.60
C PHE A 44 -7.47 -2.77 -1.51
N HIS A 45 -7.08 -1.64 -0.96
CA HIS A 45 -6.50 -0.54 -1.73
C HIS A 45 -4.98 -0.62 -1.75
N LEU A 46 -4.45 -1.32 -2.76
CA LEU A 46 -3.01 -1.47 -3.02
C LEU A 46 -2.50 -0.49 -4.08
N ALA A 47 -3.42 0.10 -4.85
CA ALA A 47 -3.06 0.95 -5.97
C ALA A 47 -2.31 2.21 -5.53
N GLY A 48 -1.27 2.56 -6.28
CA GLY A 48 -0.44 3.73 -6.04
C GLY A 48 0.76 3.75 -6.99
N VAL A 49 1.59 4.78 -6.89
CA VAL A 49 2.85 4.88 -7.61
C VAL A 49 4.01 4.98 -6.64
N VAL A 50 5.03 4.14 -6.85
CA VAL A 50 6.30 4.17 -6.10
C VAL A 50 7.36 5.02 -6.81
N ILE A 51 7.16 5.31 -8.10
CA ILE A 51 8.01 6.17 -8.91
C ILE A 51 7.11 7.16 -9.66
N ALA A 52 7.39 8.46 -9.53
CA ALA A 52 6.76 9.54 -10.28
C ALA A 52 7.82 10.54 -10.74
N VAL A 53 7.49 11.33 -11.76
CA VAL A 53 8.41 12.31 -12.34
C VAL A 53 8.73 13.43 -11.34
N ASP A 54 7.72 13.83 -10.55
CA ASP A 54 7.82 14.91 -9.59
C ASP A 54 6.98 14.65 -8.33
N ARG A 55 7.07 15.57 -7.38
CA ARG A 55 6.30 15.52 -6.14
C ARG A 55 4.78 15.52 -6.39
N GLU A 56 4.32 16.33 -7.34
CA GLU A 56 2.89 16.46 -7.64
C GLU A 56 2.31 15.15 -8.18
N GLY A 57 3.04 14.43 -9.02
CA GLY A 57 2.67 13.11 -9.52
C GLY A 57 2.43 12.09 -8.41
N TYR A 58 3.29 12.07 -7.37
CA TYR A 58 3.07 11.23 -6.20
C TYR A 58 1.79 11.60 -5.48
N PHE A 59 1.57 12.87 -5.18
CA PHE A 59 0.41 13.32 -4.41
C PHE A 59 -0.90 13.12 -5.17
N ARG A 60 -0.91 13.41 -6.46
CA ARG A 60 -2.09 13.23 -7.32
C ARG A 60 -2.60 11.80 -7.33
N ILE A 61 -1.70 10.81 -7.35
CA ILE A 61 -2.11 9.40 -7.42
C ILE A 61 -2.27 8.81 -6.02
N ASN A 62 -1.27 8.97 -5.14
CA ASN A 62 -1.28 8.30 -3.84
C ASN A 62 -2.22 8.96 -2.84
N ARG A 63 -2.28 10.30 -2.79
CA ARG A 63 -3.18 11.03 -1.88
C ARG A 63 -4.56 11.25 -2.50
N ASP A 64 -4.60 11.95 -3.65
CA ASP A 64 -5.89 12.38 -4.22
C ASP A 64 -6.65 11.19 -4.82
N GLY A 65 -5.92 10.24 -5.43
CA GLY A 65 -6.50 8.99 -5.91
C GLY A 65 -7.10 8.15 -4.78
N THR A 66 -6.41 8.04 -3.64
CA THR A 66 -6.96 7.38 -2.45
C THR A 66 -8.19 8.11 -1.92
N ALA A 67 -8.14 9.45 -1.87
CA ALA A 67 -9.28 10.27 -1.46
C ALA A 67 -10.50 10.06 -2.38
N ASN A 68 -10.29 9.99 -3.69
CA ASN A 68 -11.36 9.73 -4.66
C ASN A 68 -12.01 8.35 -4.43
N LEU A 69 -11.19 7.31 -4.23
CA LEU A 69 -11.71 5.96 -3.97
C LEU A 69 -12.49 5.89 -2.65
N LEU A 70 -11.96 6.52 -1.60
CA LEU A 70 -12.63 6.55 -0.29
C LEU A 70 -13.96 7.31 -0.36
N ASN A 71 -13.99 8.47 -1.04
CA ASN A 71 -15.23 9.24 -1.22
C ASN A 71 -16.27 8.45 -2.02
N ALA A 72 -15.86 7.76 -3.08
CA ALA A 72 -16.75 6.89 -3.84
C ALA A 72 -17.31 5.76 -2.96
N ALA A 73 -16.45 5.07 -2.19
CA ALA A 73 -16.89 4.04 -1.25
C ALA A 73 -17.87 4.58 -0.21
N HIS A 74 -17.57 5.73 0.40
CA HIS A 74 -18.45 6.35 1.38
C HIS A 74 -19.84 6.75 0.81
N GLN A 75 -19.85 7.23 -0.45
CA GLN A 75 -21.07 7.72 -1.09
C GLN A 75 -21.93 6.60 -1.66
N TYR A 76 -21.32 5.55 -2.24
CA TYR A 76 -22.02 4.54 -3.03
C TYR A 76 -22.04 3.15 -2.39
N ASN A 77 -21.32 2.97 -1.26
CA ASN A 77 -21.30 1.71 -0.52
C ASN A 77 -21.29 1.96 1.00
N PRO A 78 -22.39 2.40 1.59
CA PRO A 78 -22.47 2.67 3.03
C PRO A 78 -22.33 1.42 3.91
N ASP A 79 -22.58 0.24 3.34
CA ASP A 79 -22.53 -1.07 4.03
C ASP A 79 -21.14 -1.74 3.90
N LEU A 80 -20.12 -1.02 3.41
CA LEU A 80 -18.76 -1.54 3.28
C LEU A 80 -18.24 -2.07 4.62
N GLN A 81 -17.80 -3.32 4.66
CA GLN A 81 -17.36 -3.99 5.89
C GLN A 81 -15.91 -3.68 6.25
N ASN A 82 -15.05 -3.46 5.26
CA ASN A 82 -13.64 -3.09 5.50
C ASN A 82 -13.03 -2.31 4.32
N PHE A 83 -12.25 -1.29 4.66
CA PHE A 83 -11.36 -0.57 3.73
C PHE A 83 -9.93 -0.73 4.21
N ILE A 84 -9.18 -1.65 3.58
CA ILE A 84 -7.79 -1.94 3.95
C ILE A 84 -6.85 -1.12 3.05
N TYR A 85 -6.16 -0.16 3.63
CA TYR A 85 -5.20 0.65 2.91
C TYR A 85 -3.78 0.13 3.08
N VAL A 86 -3.16 -0.26 1.99
CA VAL A 86 -1.74 -0.64 1.98
C VAL A 86 -0.90 0.62 1.78
N SER A 87 -0.38 1.13 2.89
CA SER A 87 0.55 2.25 2.95
C SER A 87 2.00 1.78 2.73
N THR A 88 2.92 2.27 3.52
CA THR A 88 4.35 1.93 3.45
C THR A 88 5.07 2.31 4.75
N GLN A 89 6.11 1.59 5.12
CA GLN A 89 7.04 1.99 6.18
C GLN A 89 7.64 3.38 5.92
N ALA A 90 7.86 3.76 4.65
CA ALA A 90 8.35 5.08 4.27
C ALA A 90 7.44 6.23 4.70
N ALA A 91 6.16 6.00 4.96
CA ALA A 91 5.24 7.00 5.52
C ALA A 91 5.60 7.35 6.98
N GLY A 92 6.10 6.36 7.73
CA GLY A 92 6.63 6.59 9.06
C GLY A 92 7.98 7.34 9.05
N GLY A 93 8.81 7.04 8.08
CA GLY A 93 10.19 7.56 8.01
C GLY A 93 11.20 6.68 8.75
N PRO A 94 12.50 7.04 8.69
CA PRO A 94 13.57 6.31 9.36
C PRO A 94 13.53 6.48 10.88
N THR A 95 14.19 5.58 11.58
CA THR A 95 14.47 5.69 13.03
C THR A 95 15.98 5.68 13.26
N PRO A 96 16.44 6.11 14.45
CA PRO A 96 17.81 5.88 14.87
C PRO A 96 18.17 4.40 14.80
N HIS A 97 19.47 4.11 14.57
CA HIS A 97 19.99 2.76 14.55
C HIS A 97 19.58 1.98 15.83
N ASP A 98 19.28 0.70 15.71
CA ASP A 98 18.84 -0.19 16.80
C ASP A 98 17.52 0.19 17.49
N THR A 99 16.74 1.10 16.91
CA THR A 99 15.43 1.47 17.45
C THR A 99 14.35 1.11 16.43
N PRO A 100 13.66 -0.03 16.55
CA PRO A 100 12.54 -0.36 15.68
C PRO A 100 11.46 0.72 15.72
N ARG A 101 10.88 1.02 14.57
CA ARG A 101 9.78 1.97 14.50
C ARG A 101 8.50 1.32 15.00
N THR A 102 7.78 2.05 15.86
CA THR A 102 6.48 1.66 16.40
C THR A 102 5.38 2.62 15.93
N GLU A 103 4.13 2.21 16.05
CA GLU A 103 2.97 2.94 15.57
C GLU A 103 2.71 4.24 16.33
N ASP A 104 3.14 4.34 17.58
CA ASP A 104 3.02 5.53 18.44
C ASP A 104 4.06 6.62 18.14
N MET A 105 5.12 6.29 17.37
CA MET A 105 6.12 7.27 16.96
C MET A 105 5.55 8.24 15.91
N PRO A 106 5.79 9.56 16.07
CA PRO A 106 5.37 10.55 15.07
C PRO A 106 5.95 10.22 13.69
N PRO A 107 5.14 10.23 12.62
CA PRO A 107 5.63 9.94 11.28
C PRO A 107 6.46 11.10 10.72
N GLU A 108 7.67 10.79 10.21
CA GLU A 108 8.62 11.74 9.65
C GLU A 108 9.16 11.26 8.29
N PRO A 109 8.32 11.26 7.23
CA PRO A 109 8.73 10.76 5.92
C PRO A 109 9.81 11.65 5.30
N VAL A 110 10.88 11.03 4.78
CA VAL A 110 12.02 11.72 4.15
C VAL A 110 11.96 11.71 2.61
N THR A 111 10.95 11.07 2.03
CA THR A 111 10.76 10.98 0.57
C THR A 111 9.41 11.55 0.14
N HIS A 112 9.30 12.01 -1.11
CA HIS A 112 8.01 12.45 -1.67
C HIS A 112 6.98 11.31 -1.72
N TYR A 113 7.45 10.08 -1.97
CA TYR A 113 6.62 8.87 -1.90
C TYR A 113 6.04 8.68 -0.50
N GLY A 114 6.89 8.59 0.53
CA GLY A 114 6.46 8.43 1.91
C GLY A 114 5.52 9.55 2.36
N ALA A 115 5.85 10.81 2.04
CA ALA A 115 5.01 11.95 2.34
C ALA A 115 3.64 11.90 1.66
N SER A 116 3.56 11.41 0.41
CA SER A 116 2.30 11.25 -0.31
C SER A 116 1.41 10.15 0.28
N LYS A 117 2.02 9.03 0.72
CA LYS A 117 1.32 7.94 1.40
C LYS A 117 0.82 8.36 2.78
N LEU A 118 1.64 9.08 3.56
CA LEU A 118 1.22 9.66 4.84
C LEU A 118 0.07 10.66 4.67
N ALA A 119 0.10 11.49 3.62
CA ALA A 119 -0.98 12.42 3.34
C ALA A 119 -2.30 11.70 2.97
N ALA A 120 -2.23 10.53 2.35
CA ALA A 120 -3.38 9.66 2.13
C ALA A 120 -3.91 9.08 3.46
N GLU A 121 -3.04 8.58 4.34
CA GLU A 121 -3.42 8.12 5.68
C GLU A 121 -4.14 9.23 6.46
N ALA A 122 -3.60 10.45 6.46
CA ALA A 122 -4.23 11.59 7.11
C ALA A 122 -5.61 11.94 6.53
N TYR A 123 -5.84 11.67 5.24
CA TYR A 123 -7.16 11.80 4.64
C TYR A 123 -8.12 10.68 5.12
N LEU A 124 -7.66 9.44 5.14
CA LEU A 124 -8.41 8.28 5.63
C LEU A 124 -8.85 8.46 7.09
N GLN A 125 -8.00 8.98 7.95
CA GLN A 125 -8.30 9.26 9.36
C GLN A 125 -9.52 10.17 9.58
N ARG A 126 -9.91 10.98 8.60
CA ARG A 126 -11.09 11.85 8.66
C ARG A 126 -12.40 11.13 8.43
N PHE A 127 -12.35 9.84 8.10
CA PHE A 127 -13.50 9.00 7.77
C PHE A 127 -13.66 7.80 8.71
N THR A 128 -12.87 7.71 9.76
CA THR A 128 -12.86 6.56 10.68
C THR A 128 -14.15 6.38 11.47
N ASP A 129 -14.93 7.44 11.61
CA ASP A 129 -16.27 7.44 12.19
C ASP A 129 -17.39 7.07 11.18
N LYS A 130 -17.02 6.93 9.88
CA LYS A 130 -17.95 6.71 8.76
C LYS A 130 -17.73 5.39 8.03
N LEU A 131 -16.49 4.92 8.00
CA LEU A 131 -16.07 3.71 7.30
C LEU A 131 -15.10 2.90 8.16
N PRO A 132 -15.14 1.58 8.10
CA PRO A 132 -14.22 0.70 8.82
C PRO A 132 -12.85 0.63 8.12
N ILE A 133 -11.98 1.56 8.43
CA ILE A 133 -10.68 1.75 7.80
C ILE A 133 -9.57 1.09 8.62
N LYS A 134 -8.68 0.35 7.97
CA LYS A 134 -7.47 -0.20 8.57
C LYS A 134 -6.28 0.10 7.66
N ILE A 135 -5.13 0.41 8.25
CA ILE A 135 -3.94 0.83 7.53
C ILE A 135 -2.79 -0.11 7.85
N ILE A 136 -2.09 -0.60 6.82
CA ILE A 136 -0.92 -1.44 6.99
C ILE A 136 0.28 -0.78 6.31
N ARG A 137 1.44 -0.75 7.00
CA ARG A 137 2.70 -0.15 6.54
C ARG A 137 3.76 -1.23 6.32
N PRO A 138 3.77 -1.90 5.17
CA PRO A 138 4.82 -2.85 4.84
C PRO A 138 6.15 -2.15 4.55
N PRO A 139 7.29 -2.87 4.77
CA PRO A 139 8.62 -2.47 4.31
C PRO A 139 8.81 -2.77 2.82
N SER A 140 10.05 -3.03 2.39
CA SER A 140 10.32 -3.53 1.05
C SER A 140 9.77 -4.95 0.90
N VAL A 141 8.87 -5.13 -0.06
CA VAL A 141 8.22 -6.40 -0.37
C VAL A 141 9.00 -7.11 -1.47
N TYR A 142 9.27 -8.39 -1.28
CA TYR A 142 9.93 -9.22 -2.31
C TYR A 142 9.12 -10.49 -2.61
N GLY A 143 9.34 -11.07 -3.78
CA GLY A 143 8.68 -12.30 -4.18
C GLY A 143 8.51 -12.42 -5.69
N PRO A 144 7.72 -13.40 -6.18
CA PRO A 144 7.43 -13.56 -7.60
C PRO A 144 6.92 -12.24 -8.22
N HIS A 145 7.39 -11.95 -9.44
CA HIS A 145 7.08 -10.75 -10.23
C HIS A 145 7.67 -9.42 -9.71
N ASP A 146 8.41 -9.43 -8.57
CA ASP A 146 9.15 -8.25 -8.14
C ASP A 146 10.37 -8.01 -9.03
N VAL A 147 10.54 -6.77 -9.50
CA VAL A 147 11.70 -6.36 -10.31
C VAL A 147 12.65 -5.46 -9.53
N GLY A 148 12.20 -4.84 -8.44
CA GLY A 148 12.97 -3.89 -7.65
C GLY A 148 14.00 -4.59 -6.78
N VAL A 149 13.53 -5.36 -5.81
CA VAL A 149 14.39 -6.12 -4.89
C VAL A 149 15.12 -7.24 -5.62
N PHE A 150 14.51 -7.83 -6.66
CA PHE A 150 15.15 -8.86 -7.50
C PHE A 150 16.48 -8.40 -8.10
N THR A 151 16.62 -7.12 -8.42
CA THR A 151 17.89 -6.56 -8.92
C THR A 151 19.02 -6.73 -7.91
N PHE A 152 18.77 -6.62 -6.60
CA PHE A 152 19.76 -6.87 -5.57
C PHE A 152 20.19 -8.33 -5.53
N PHE A 153 19.25 -9.27 -5.66
CA PHE A 153 19.58 -10.69 -5.76
C PHE A 153 20.45 -10.99 -6.97
N GLN A 154 20.18 -10.38 -8.12
CA GLN A 154 21.00 -10.53 -9.33
C GLN A 154 22.43 -9.96 -9.16
N ILE A 155 22.60 -8.85 -8.43
CA ILE A 155 23.89 -8.26 -8.14
C ILE A 155 24.70 -9.19 -7.24
N ILE A 156 24.09 -9.74 -6.19
CA ILE A 156 24.72 -10.69 -5.25
C ILE A 156 25.11 -11.98 -5.97
N ASP A 157 24.25 -12.52 -6.84
CA ASP A 157 24.53 -13.73 -7.64
C ASP A 157 25.77 -13.55 -8.53
N LYS A 158 26.02 -12.34 -9.01
CA LYS A 158 27.25 -11.97 -9.75
C LYS A 158 28.45 -11.74 -8.85
N HIS A 159 28.38 -12.08 -7.56
CA HIS A 159 29.43 -11.85 -6.54
C HIS A 159 29.83 -10.38 -6.39
N LEU A 160 28.92 -9.45 -6.69
CA LEU A 160 29.11 -8.02 -6.48
C LEU A 160 28.47 -7.61 -5.16
N GLN A 161 29.17 -6.80 -4.37
CA GLN A 161 28.62 -6.20 -3.15
C GLN A 161 28.40 -4.71 -3.39
N VAL A 162 27.22 -4.22 -3.08
CA VAL A 162 26.89 -2.81 -3.09
C VAL A 162 27.07 -2.27 -1.67
N TYR A 163 28.02 -1.38 -1.47
CA TYR A 163 28.21 -0.68 -0.21
C TYR A 163 27.62 0.73 -0.32
N PHE A 164 26.71 1.07 0.54
CA PHE A 164 26.31 2.45 0.74
C PHE A 164 27.34 3.11 1.67
N LEU A 165 28.17 3.99 1.11
CA LEU A 165 29.29 4.61 1.83
C LEU A 165 28.82 5.28 3.13
N GLY A 166 29.30 4.76 4.25
CA GLY A 166 29.35 5.46 5.54
C GLY A 166 28.25 5.16 6.53
N GLN A 167 27.32 4.20 6.28
CA GLN A 167 26.30 3.83 7.26
C GLN A 167 25.99 2.33 7.18
N ASP A 168 25.89 1.68 8.34
CA ASP A 168 25.25 0.38 8.48
C ASP A 168 23.74 0.59 8.33
N LEU A 169 23.21 0.39 7.13
CA LEU A 169 21.78 0.50 6.87
C LEU A 169 21.09 -0.80 7.29
N GLN A 170 20.17 -0.71 8.22
CA GLN A 170 19.25 -1.80 8.53
C GLN A 170 17.98 -1.63 7.70
N LEU A 171 17.56 -2.69 7.03
CA LEU A 171 16.35 -2.73 6.23
C LEU A 171 15.41 -3.81 6.76
N SER A 172 14.13 -3.47 6.85
CA SER A 172 13.09 -4.49 7.02
C SER A 172 12.64 -4.97 5.65
N LEU A 173 12.36 -6.26 5.56
CA LEU A 173 11.83 -6.92 4.36
C LEU A 173 10.61 -7.74 4.73
N ILE A 174 9.77 -8.05 3.75
CA ILE A 174 8.68 -9.01 3.90
C ILE A 174 8.47 -9.79 2.60
N TYR A 175 8.27 -11.10 2.73
CA TYR A 175 7.87 -11.91 1.59
C TYR A 175 6.41 -11.62 1.21
N VAL A 176 6.12 -11.51 -0.09
CA VAL A 176 4.80 -11.10 -0.58
C VAL A 176 3.65 -11.95 -0.04
N GLN A 177 3.83 -13.27 0.11
CA GLN A 177 2.77 -14.13 0.65
C GLN A 177 2.50 -13.87 2.14
N ASP A 178 3.52 -13.50 2.93
CA ASP A 178 3.34 -13.16 4.33
C ASP A 178 2.65 -11.81 4.49
N LEU A 179 2.96 -10.85 3.61
CA LEU A 179 2.20 -9.60 3.52
C LEU A 179 0.73 -9.86 3.17
N ILE A 180 0.44 -10.71 2.18
CA ILE A 180 -0.94 -11.07 1.81
C ILE A 180 -1.68 -11.70 2.99
N ARG A 181 -1.04 -12.63 3.72
CA ARG A 181 -1.63 -13.23 4.93
C ARG A 181 -1.94 -12.15 5.98
N GLY A 182 -1.02 -11.22 6.22
CA GLY A 182 -1.24 -10.09 7.13
C GLY A 182 -2.41 -9.19 6.72
N ILE A 183 -2.52 -8.87 5.43
CA ILE A 183 -3.62 -8.08 4.87
C ILE A 183 -4.97 -8.79 5.05
N LEU A 184 -5.03 -10.10 4.76
CA LEU A 184 -6.26 -10.90 4.92
C LEU A 184 -6.64 -11.02 6.38
N LEU A 185 -5.67 -11.32 7.26
CA LEU A 185 -5.90 -11.37 8.71
C LEU A 185 -6.44 -10.03 9.24
N LEU A 186 -5.90 -8.92 8.76
CA LEU A 186 -6.36 -7.58 9.13
C LEU A 186 -7.82 -7.34 8.71
N ALA A 187 -8.25 -7.89 7.56
CA ALA A 187 -9.64 -7.79 7.10
C ALA A 187 -10.60 -8.62 7.96
N GLU A 188 -10.15 -9.75 8.50
CA GLU A 188 -10.97 -10.68 9.29
C GLU A 188 -11.10 -10.29 10.78
N GLN A 189 -10.18 -9.47 11.31
CA GLN A 189 -10.18 -9.11 12.72
C GLN A 189 -11.12 -7.93 13.01
N ASP A 190 -11.79 -7.97 14.15
CA ASP A 190 -12.54 -6.84 14.69
C ASP A 190 -11.58 -5.84 15.34
N ILE A 191 -11.13 -4.87 14.55
CA ILE A 191 -10.15 -3.86 14.94
C ILE A 191 -10.78 -2.48 14.76
N ALA A 192 -10.49 -1.57 15.68
CA ALA A 192 -10.99 -0.21 15.62
C ALA A 192 -10.59 0.48 14.29
N SER A 193 -11.53 1.25 13.73
CA SER A 193 -11.29 2.01 12.51
C SER A 193 -10.20 3.07 12.74
N GLY A 194 -9.27 3.17 11.79
CA GLY A 194 -8.17 4.11 11.83
C GLY A 194 -6.86 3.56 12.39
N GLU A 195 -6.86 2.35 12.91
CA GLU A 195 -5.63 1.72 13.40
C GLU A 195 -4.61 1.51 12.27
N VAL A 196 -3.34 1.73 12.62
CA VAL A 196 -2.19 1.60 11.73
C VAL A 196 -1.29 0.49 12.25
N PHE A 197 -0.78 -0.36 11.36
CA PHE A 197 0.09 -1.48 11.70
C PHE A 197 1.34 -1.49 10.84
N TYR A 198 2.51 -1.65 11.45
CA TYR A 198 3.70 -2.10 10.74
C TYR A 198 3.66 -3.62 10.59
N ILE A 199 4.21 -4.12 9.49
CA ILE A 199 4.37 -5.55 9.24
C ILE A 199 5.72 -5.80 8.59
N ASP A 200 6.47 -6.75 9.12
CA ASP A 200 7.72 -7.25 8.54
C ASP A 200 7.95 -8.72 8.92
N ASP A 201 9.09 -9.29 8.58
CA ASP A 201 9.45 -10.67 8.94
C ASP A 201 10.07 -10.79 10.35
N GLY A 202 10.07 -9.72 11.14
CA GLY A 202 10.58 -9.69 12.51
C GLY A 202 12.12 -9.68 12.62
N THR A 203 12.84 -9.58 11.50
CA THR A 203 14.30 -9.64 11.49
C THR A 203 14.89 -8.47 10.71
N PRO A 204 15.48 -7.44 11.37
CA PRO A 204 16.19 -6.37 10.66
C PRO A 204 17.43 -6.92 9.95
N ARG A 205 17.71 -6.40 8.77
CA ARG A 205 18.82 -6.85 7.89
C ARG A 205 19.61 -5.68 7.34
#